data_074c791f7ccd26ec109da4d57f3216fb
#
_entry.id   074c791f7ccd26ec109da4d57f3216fb
#
_cell.length_a   1.000
_cell.length_b   1.000
_cell.length_c   1.000
_cell.angle_alpha   90.00
_cell.angle_beta   90.00
_cell.angle_gamma   90.00
#
_symmetry.space_group_name_H-M   'P 1'
#
loop_
_entity.id
_entity.type
_entity.pdbx_description
1 polymer ?
#
loop_
_entity_poly.entity_id
_entity_poly.type
_entity_poly.pdbx_seq_one_letter_code
_entity_poly.pdbx_strand_id
1 'polypeptide(L)'
;MTCRKIITCARKLLREPDGSPCAASVNAPDEIDERARYILAAAVSEMGSTDDEYRRSHGLSPRLPVNDIMLDADEDFPLSARFAHPAAYYLAAMLAADEDPELSDVLFDRFSDAMATIRASLMSIKGSTVNVYP
;
A
#
# COMPACT_ATOMS: atom_id res chain seq x y z
N MET A 1 7.32 -6.86 8.47
CA MET A 1 6.00 -7.31 7.94
C MET A 1 6.20 -7.93 6.58
N THR A 2 5.61 -9.07 6.34
CA THR A 2 5.73 -9.76 5.05
C THR A 2 4.70 -9.24 4.06
N CYS A 3 5.01 -9.38 2.78
CA CYS A 3 4.06 -9.05 1.72
C CYS A 3 2.77 -9.86 1.84
N ARG A 4 2.88 -11.10 2.31
CA ARG A 4 1.71 -11.97 2.53
C ARG A 4 0.69 -11.34 3.48
N LYS A 5 1.14 -10.66 4.52
CA LYS A 5 0.23 -9.99 5.45
C LYS A 5 -0.52 -8.86 4.79
N ILE A 6 0.13 -8.12 3.91
CA ILE A 6 -0.50 -7.04 3.17
C ILE A 6 -1.52 -7.60 2.18
N ILE A 7 -1.17 -8.68 1.49
CA ILE A 7 -2.08 -9.36 0.56
C ILE A 7 -3.30 -9.89 1.32
N THR A 8 -3.09 -10.49 2.50
CA THR A 8 -4.20 -10.96 3.33
C THR A 8 -5.10 -9.81 3.77
N CYS A 9 -4.53 -8.69 4.17
CA CYS A 9 -5.30 -7.51 4.54
C CYS A 9 -6.13 -7.01 3.36
N ALA A 10 -5.54 -6.91 2.17
CA ALA A 10 -6.25 -6.48 0.98
C ALA A 10 -7.42 -7.42 0.65
N ARG A 11 -7.21 -8.72 0.76
CA ARG A 11 -8.27 -9.69 0.51
C ARG A 11 -9.42 -9.55 1.50
N LYS A 12 -9.12 -9.23 2.75
CA LYS A 12 -10.17 -8.97 3.74
C LYS A 12 -10.96 -7.71 3.43
N LEU A 13 -10.30 -6.69 2.90
CA LEU A 13 -10.99 -5.48 2.47
C LEU A 13 -11.96 -5.75 1.31
N LEU A 14 -11.65 -6.72 0.47
CA LEU A 14 -12.51 -7.10 -0.65
C LEU A 14 -13.71 -7.93 -0.24
N ARG A 15 -13.65 -8.55 0.92
CA ARG A 15 -14.77 -9.35 1.44
C ARG A 15 -15.75 -8.55 2.23
N GLU A 16 -15.95 -7.40 2.07
CA GLU A 16 -16.63 -6.57 2.70
C GLU A 16 -18.06 -6.67 2.74
N PRO A 17 -18.77 -5.86 3.20
CA PRO A 17 -19.46 -5.87 4.43
C PRO A 17 -20.66 -6.77 4.51
N ASP A 18 -21.12 -7.32 3.46
CA ASP A 18 -22.20 -8.28 3.52
C ASP A 18 -21.73 -9.66 3.98
N GLY A 19 -20.43 -9.81 4.23
CA GLY A 19 -19.88 -11.05 4.73
C GLY A 19 -19.91 -12.22 3.78
N SER A 20 -20.40 -12.03 2.58
CA SER A 20 -20.39 -13.14 1.64
C SER A 20 -18.96 -13.31 1.12
N PRO A 21 -18.44 -14.53 1.17
CA PRO A 21 -17.18 -14.79 0.54
C PRO A 21 -17.33 -14.47 -0.93
N CYS A 22 -16.46 -13.64 -1.44
CA CYS A 22 -16.46 -13.36 -2.86
C CYS A 22 -16.31 -14.68 -3.60
N ALA A 23 -17.24 -14.98 -4.47
CA ALA A 23 -17.21 -16.22 -5.23
C ALA A 23 -15.89 -16.37 -5.98
N ALA A 24 -15.36 -15.28 -6.43
CA ALA A 24 -14.07 -15.27 -7.10
C ALA A 24 -12.95 -15.78 -6.21
N SER A 25 -13.01 -15.50 -4.91
CA SER A 25 -11.96 -15.93 -4.00
C SER A 25 -11.94 -17.45 -3.83
N VAL A 26 -13.05 -18.10 -4.08
CA VAL A 26 -13.13 -19.55 -4.01
C VAL A 26 -12.52 -20.19 -5.25
N ASN A 27 -12.66 -19.53 -6.39
CA ASN A 27 -12.28 -20.10 -7.66
C ASN A 27 -10.86 -19.83 -8.09
N ALA A 28 -10.25 -18.77 -7.57
CA ALA A 28 -8.95 -18.33 -8.07
C ALA A 28 -8.07 -17.70 -6.99
N PRO A 29 -7.89 -18.35 -5.83
CA PRO A 29 -7.01 -17.77 -4.80
C PRO A 29 -5.58 -17.65 -5.29
N ASP A 30 -5.08 -18.60 -6.08
CA ASP A 30 -3.73 -18.56 -6.63
C ASP A 30 -3.57 -17.44 -7.65
N GLU A 31 -4.59 -17.24 -8.47
CA GLU A 31 -4.59 -16.20 -9.48
C GLU A 31 -4.61 -14.81 -8.84
N ILE A 32 -5.41 -14.64 -7.79
CA ILE A 32 -5.44 -13.40 -7.03
C ILE A 32 -4.08 -13.14 -6.39
N ASP A 33 -3.50 -14.15 -5.76
CA ASP A 33 -2.20 -14.02 -5.11
C ASP A 33 -1.11 -13.69 -6.13
N GLU A 34 -1.15 -14.29 -7.29
CA GLU A 34 -0.21 -13.98 -8.35
C GLU A 34 -0.33 -12.53 -8.81
N ARG A 35 -1.54 -12.09 -9.14
CA ARG A 35 -1.78 -10.70 -9.52
C ARG A 35 -1.36 -9.74 -8.42
N ALA A 36 -1.64 -10.08 -7.18
CA ALA A 36 -1.32 -9.25 -6.03
C ALA A 36 0.17 -8.96 -5.93
N ARG A 37 1.01 -9.92 -6.26
CA ARG A 37 2.46 -9.76 -6.19
C ARG A 37 2.96 -8.69 -7.16
N TYR A 38 2.40 -8.65 -8.37
CA TYR A 38 2.75 -7.63 -9.36
C TYR A 38 2.18 -6.27 -8.99
N ILE A 39 0.94 -6.23 -8.52
CA ILE A 39 0.29 -4.98 -8.11
C ILE A 39 1.01 -4.40 -6.90
N LEU A 40 1.44 -5.23 -5.98
CA LEU A 40 2.17 -4.77 -4.79
C LEU A 40 3.50 -4.14 -5.17
N ALA A 41 4.20 -4.69 -6.15
CA ALA A 41 5.41 -4.06 -6.67
C ALA A 41 5.13 -2.68 -7.26
N ALA A 42 4.01 -2.54 -7.98
CA ALA A 42 3.58 -1.24 -8.49
C ALA A 42 3.26 -0.26 -7.35
N ALA A 43 2.62 -0.75 -6.30
CA ALA A 43 2.34 0.08 -5.11
C ALA A 43 3.64 0.59 -4.46
N VAL A 44 4.64 -0.26 -4.36
CA VAL A 44 5.95 0.13 -3.84
C VAL A 44 6.57 1.22 -4.71
N SER A 45 6.47 1.10 -6.02
CA SER A 45 6.97 2.13 -6.94
C SER A 45 6.24 3.45 -6.75
N GLU A 46 4.92 3.40 -6.57
CA GLU A 46 4.12 4.61 -6.35
C GLU A 46 4.47 5.33 -5.05
N MET A 47 4.73 4.58 -4.00
CA MET A 47 4.95 5.13 -2.66
C MET A 47 6.42 5.32 -2.32
N GLY A 48 7.33 4.81 -3.16
CA GLY A 48 8.75 4.73 -2.81
C GLY A 48 9.38 6.07 -2.49
N SER A 49 9.10 7.10 -3.28
CA SER A 49 9.68 8.42 -3.05
C SER A 49 9.21 9.02 -1.73
N THR A 50 7.96 8.81 -1.38
CA THR A 50 7.41 9.28 -0.10
C THR A 50 8.05 8.51 1.07
N ASP A 51 8.26 7.20 0.90
CA ASP A 51 8.94 6.39 1.91
C ASP A 51 10.40 6.84 2.08
N ASP A 52 11.09 7.14 1.00
CA ASP A 52 12.47 7.64 1.06
C ASP A 52 12.53 8.93 1.89
N GLU A 53 11.60 9.82 1.67
CA GLU A 53 11.51 11.06 2.43
C GLU A 53 11.14 10.80 3.89
N TYR A 54 10.21 9.89 4.14
CA TYR A 54 9.83 9.48 5.48
C TYR A 54 11.04 8.93 6.26
N ARG A 55 11.81 8.04 5.62
CA ARG A 55 13.01 7.48 6.25
C ARG A 55 14.04 8.54 6.57
N ARG A 56 14.27 9.44 5.64
CA ARG A 56 15.20 10.54 5.84
C ARG A 56 14.78 11.43 7.00
N SER A 57 13.50 11.75 7.06
CA SER A 57 12.96 12.63 8.11
C SER A 57 12.99 12.00 9.50
N HIS A 58 12.95 10.67 9.58
CA HIS A 58 12.94 9.96 10.85
C HIS A 58 14.29 9.32 11.18
N GLY A 59 15.32 9.62 10.42
CA GLY A 59 16.65 9.08 10.67
C GLY A 59 16.78 7.59 10.44
N LEU A 60 15.93 7.03 9.62
CA LEU A 60 15.95 5.60 9.30
C LEU A 60 16.91 5.31 8.15
N SER A 61 17.43 4.08 8.11
CA SER A 61 18.29 3.65 7.02
C SER A 61 17.56 3.67 5.69
N PRO A 62 18.25 3.96 4.56
CA PRO A 62 17.65 3.86 3.25
C PRO A 62 17.11 2.45 2.99
N ARG A 63 16.04 2.35 2.22
CA ARG A 63 15.50 1.04 1.88
C ARG A 63 16.44 0.30 0.92
N LEU A 64 16.37 -1.03 1.02
CA LEU A 64 17.17 -1.88 0.14
C LEU A 64 16.53 -1.96 -1.26
N PRO A 65 17.36 -2.16 -2.30
CA PRO A 65 16.81 -2.40 -3.64
C PRO A 65 15.95 -3.65 -3.66
N VAL A 66 14.86 -3.59 -4.41
CA VAL A 66 13.94 -4.72 -4.58
C VAL A 66 13.60 -4.90 -6.06
N ASN A 67 12.99 -6.03 -6.38
CA ASN A 67 12.49 -6.27 -7.72
C ASN A 67 11.32 -5.32 -8.00
N ASP A 68 11.43 -4.53 -9.06
CA ASP A 68 10.42 -3.53 -9.41
C ASP A 68 9.19 -4.11 -10.09
N ILE A 69 9.22 -5.38 -10.48
CA ILE A 69 8.16 -6.01 -11.25
C ILE A 69 7.26 -6.86 -10.38
N MET A 70 7.85 -7.63 -9.47
CA MET A 70 7.10 -8.59 -8.67
C MET A 70 7.74 -8.72 -7.28
N LEU A 71 6.91 -8.83 -6.26
CA LEU A 71 7.35 -9.11 -4.89
C LEU A 71 6.83 -10.48 -4.48
N ASP A 72 7.68 -11.32 -3.92
CA ASP A 72 7.26 -12.60 -3.37
C ASP A 72 6.46 -12.39 -2.09
N ALA A 73 5.46 -13.25 -1.90
CA ALA A 73 4.61 -13.16 -0.71
C ALA A 73 5.39 -13.35 0.59
N ASP A 74 6.46 -14.11 0.54
CA ASP A 74 7.27 -14.39 1.74
C ASP A 74 8.37 -13.36 1.99
N GLU A 75 8.60 -12.43 1.05
CA GLU A 75 9.53 -11.34 1.26
C GLU A 75 8.98 -10.33 2.27
N ASP A 76 9.90 -9.66 2.95
CA ASP A 76 9.50 -8.52 3.75
C ASP A 76 9.03 -7.38 2.86
N PHE A 77 8.01 -6.67 3.31
CA PHE A 77 7.54 -5.49 2.62
C PHE A 77 8.64 -4.43 2.66
N PRO A 78 9.09 -3.92 1.48
CA PRO A 78 10.28 -3.08 1.43
C PRO A 78 10.12 -1.67 1.98
N LEU A 79 8.89 -1.19 2.11
CA LEU A 79 8.65 0.15 2.63
C LEU A 79 8.47 0.11 4.14
N SER A 80 8.52 1.29 4.77
CA SER A 80 8.32 1.41 6.20
C SER A 80 6.91 0.95 6.60
N ALA A 81 6.76 0.51 7.84
CA ALA A 81 5.48 -0.02 8.33
C ALA A 81 4.34 0.97 8.18
N ARG A 82 4.63 2.27 8.18
CA ARG A 82 3.65 3.32 7.97
C ARG A 82 2.90 3.18 6.65
N PHE A 83 3.52 2.55 5.65
CA PHE A 83 2.97 2.39 4.31
C PHE A 83 2.22 1.08 4.10
N ALA A 84 2.12 0.24 5.13
CA ALA A 84 1.46 -1.06 5.00
C ALA A 84 -0.03 -0.94 4.68
N HIS A 85 -0.77 -0.08 5.40
CA HIS A 85 -2.18 0.13 5.13
C HIS A 85 -2.43 0.80 3.79
N PRO A 86 -1.72 1.87 3.41
CA PRO A 86 -1.85 2.41 2.06
C PRO A 86 -1.60 1.37 0.97
N ALA A 87 -0.60 0.50 1.15
CA ALA A 87 -0.33 -0.56 0.20
C ALA A 87 -1.50 -1.53 0.08
N ALA A 88 -2.13 -1.89 1.21
CA ALA A 88 -3.30 -2.76 1.20
C ALA A 88 -4.49 -2.11 0.49
N TYR A 89 -4.73 -0.82 0.71
CA TYR A 89 -5.78 -0.09 0.01
C TYR A 89 -5.54 -0.05 -1.50
N TYR A 90 -4.32 0.25 -1.91
CA TYR A 90 -3.96 0.28 -3.32
C TYR A 90 -4.17 -1.08 -3.97
N LEU A 91 -3.67 -2.13 -3.32
CA LEU A 91 -3.78 -3.49 -3.83
C LEU A 91 -5.24 -3.91 -3.95
N ALA A 92 -6.05 -3.69 -2.91
CA ALA A 92 -7.46 -4.03 -2.93
C ALA A 92 -8.22 -3.26 -4.00
N ALA A 93 -7.91 -1.97 -4.17
CA ALA A 93 -8.52 -1.14 -5.20
C ALA A 93 -8.24 -1.69 -6.60
N MET A 94 -6.99 -2.05 -6.86
CA MET A 94 -6.62 -2.59 -8.17
C MET A 94 -7.26 -3.95 -8.43
N LEU A 95 -7.36 -4.79 -7.41
CA LEU A 95 -8.01 -6.10 -7.55
C LEU A 95 -9.52 -5.96 -7.77
N ALA A 96 -10.15 -4.94 -7.21
CA ALA A 96 -11.59 -4.73 -7.32
C ALA A 96 -11.99 -4.00 -8.60
N ALA A 97 -11.06 -3.40 -9.31
CA ALA A 97 -11.36 -2.44 -10.38
C ALA A 97 -12.29 -2.98 -11.45
N ASP A 98 -12.15 -4.25 -11.80
CA ASP A 98 -12.97 -4.85 -12.87
C ASP A 98 -14.34 -5.32 -12.38
N GLU A 99 -14.41 -5.86 -11.17
CA GLU A 99 -15.62 -6.50 -10.67
C GLU A 99 -16.50 -5.56 -9.86
N ASP A 100 -15.90 -4.63 -9.15
CA ASP A 100 -16.62 -3.70 -8.29
C ASP A 100 -15.98 -2.31 -8.36
N PRO A 101 -16.26 -1.55 -9.43
CA PRO A 101 -15.65 -0.22 -9.60
C PRO A 101 -15.98 0.75 -8.47
N GLU A 102 -17.15 0.64 -7.85
CA GLU A 102 -17.52 1.52 -6.74
C GLU A 102 -16.64 1.27 -5.52
N LEU A 103 -16.41 0.00 -5.19
CA LEU A 103 -15.50 -0.35 -4.09
C LEU A 103 -14.08 0.07 -4.42
N SER A 104 -13.66 -0.13 -5.67
CA SER A 104 -12.33 0.31 -6.12
C SER A 104 -12.14 1.79 -5.89
N ASP A 105 -13.12 2.61 -6.24
CA ASP A 105 -13.05 4.07 -6.06
C ASP A 105 -12.94 4.44 -4.58
N VAL A 106 -13.72 3.80 -3.72
CA VAL A 106 -13.64 4.03 -2.27
C VAL A 106 -12.27 3.68 -1.73
N LEU A 107 -11.72 2.56 -2.17
CA LEU A 107 -10.40 2.11 -1.70
C LEU A 107 -9.27 3.01 -2.22
N PHE A 108 -9.36 3.51 -3.46
CA PHE A 108 -8.41 4.50 -3.95
C PHE A 108 -8.50 5.81 -3.18
N ASP A 109 -9.70 6.24 -2.80
CA ASP A 109 -9.86 7.43 -1.97
C ASP A 109 -9.18 7.23 -0.61
N ARG A 110 -9.34 6.07 -0.01
CA ARG A 110 -8.66 5.75 1.25
C ARG A 110 -7.13 5.72 1.10
N PHE A 111 -6.65 5.18 -0.01
CA PHE A 111 -5.23 5.22 -0.33
C PHE A 111 -4.73 6.66 -0.44
N SER A 112 -5.44 7.48 -1.19
CA SER A 112 -5.07 8.89 -1.39
C SER A 112 -5.08 9.67 -0.07
N ASP A 113 -6.10 9.46 0.76
CA ASP A 113 -6.19 10.10 2.07
C ASP A 113 -5.04 9.67 2.99
N ALA A 114 -4.71 8.39 3.00
CA ALA A 114 -3.61 7.87 3.81
C ALA A 114 -2.28 8.49 3.37
N MET A 115 -2.05 8.55 2.06
CA MET A 115 -0.82 9.16 1.53
C MET A 115 -0.77 10.66 1.81
N ALA A 116 -1.90 11.34 1.69
CA ALA A 116 -1.97 12.77 2.01
C ALA A 116 -1.64 13.02 3.49
N THR A 117 -2.12 12.17 4.38
CA THR A 117 -1.82 12.26 5.81
C THR A 117 -0.32 12.10 6.06
N ILE A 118 0.31 11.14 5.42
CA ILE A 118 1.75 10.93 5.56
C ILE A 118 2.52 12.14 5.03
N ARG A 119 2.17 12.64 3.86
CA ARG A 119 2.84 13.81 3.26
C ARG A 119 2.67 15.05 4.12
N ALA A 120 1.49 15.26 4.68
CA ALA A 120 1.24 16.39 5.56
C ALA A 120 2.12 16.33 6.81
N SER A 121 2.29 15.14 7.36
CA SER A 121 3.18 14.91 8.49
C SER A 121 4.62 15.29 8.15
N LEU A 122 5.10 14.93 6.96
CA LEU A 122 6.45 15.28 6.51
C LEU A 122 6.61 16.77 6.27
N MET A 123 5.62 17.39 5.69
CA MET A 123 5.63 18.84 5.48
C MET A 123 5.62 19.61 6.80
N SER A 124 4.90 19.11 7.78
CA SER A 124 4.87 19.69 9.11
C SER A 124 6.25 19.68 9.77
N ILE A 125 6.99 18.59 9.62
CA ILE A 125 8.37 18.49 10.11
C ILE A 125 9.26 19.50 9.40
N LYS A 126 9.16 19.59 8.09
CA LYS A 126 9.91 20.57 7.31
C LYS A 126 9.51 22.01 7.64
N GLY A 127 8.22 22.23 7.83
CA GLY A 127 7.71 23.55 8.20
C GLY A 127 8.26 24.04 9.52
N SER A 128 8.40 23.14 10.50
CA SER A 128 9.01 23.46 11.77
C SER A 128 10.45 23.93 11.62
N THR A 129 11.17 23.33 10.69
CA THR A 129 12.55 23.70 10.40
C THR A 129 12.64 25.04 9.70
N VAL A 130 11.73 25.30 8.77
CA VAL A 130 11.70 26.53 7.99
C VAL A 130 11.26 27.71 8.83
N ASN A 131 10.36 27.51 9.78
CA ASN A 131 9.80 28.55 10.62
C ASN A 131 10.79 29.14 11.62
N VAL A 132 12.00 28.68 11.62
CA VAL A 132 13.08 29.23 12.44
C VAL A 132 13.64 30.53 11.85
N TYR A 133 13.26 30.87 10.63
CA TYR A 133 13.71 32.11 10.02
C TYR A 133 13.17 33.33 10.76
N PRO A 134 14.03 34.27 11.06
CA PRO A 134 13.59 35.53 11.66
C PRO A 134 12.75 36.35 10.70
#